data_e10cc09ef85be0d66755f55430b0c54c
#
_entry.id   e10cc09ef85be0d66755f55430b0c54c
#
_cell.length_a   1.000
_cell.length_b   1.000
_cell.length_c   1.000
_cell.angle_alpha   90.00
_cell.angle_beta   90.00
_cell.angle_gamma   90.00
#
_symmetry.space_group_name_H-M   'P 1'
#
loop_
_entity.id
_entity.type
_entity.pdbx_description
1 polymer ?
#
loop_
_entity_poly.entity_id
_entity_poly.type
_entity_poly.pdbx_seq_one_letter_code
_entity_poly.pdbx_strand_id
1 'polypeptide(L)'
;MPAQNPVASRLSREVIVDAYLRLVEAEDNDSVSLRRLGGELGVDPTAVYRHFRDKDEVLTAAADRLLAEVTDGVELSGGWRDQLRDLLLALRRVYLVHPRALLALQLSPPRLENGFGNVERCIALLREAGVAEDEVPIAYEALETYTIGATVFDARATQESLAGWRQLYRMLPADRFPNLTATAASLYLDIDKAFRYGLDLMLDAIETRVRGA
;
A
#
# COMPACT_ATOMS: atom_id res chain seq x y z
N MET A 1 -17.84 -21.53 39.12
CA MET A 1 -16.74 -20.73 38.65
C MET A 1 -16.73 -20.80 37.11
N PRO A 2 -16.86 -19.71 36.36
CA PRO A 2 -16.78 -19.78 34.91
C PRO A 2 -15.34 -20.12 34.52
N ALA A 3 -15.20 -21.12 33.65
CA ALA A 3 -13.93 -21.55 33.08
C ALA A 3 -13.31 -20.33 32.36
N GLN A 4 -12.11 -19.90 32.76
CA GLN A 4 -11.34 -18.90 32.08
C GLN A 4 -10.98 -19.44 30.69
N ASN A 5 -11.49 -18.81 29.64
CA ASN A 5 -11.16 -19.14 28.27
C ASN A 5 -9.64 -18.88 28.06
N PRO A 6 -8.85 -19.90 27.68
CA PRO A 6 -7.39 -19.74 27.55
C PRO A 6 -6.97 -18.68 26.49
N VAL A 7 -7.88 -18.29 25.61
CA VAL A 7 -7.66 -17.22 24.63
C VAL A 7 -7.70 -15.82 25.30
N ALA A 8 -8.55 -15.64 26.34
CA ALA A 8 -8.63 -14.37 27.07
C ALA A 8 -7.33 -14.02 27.84
N SER A 9 -6.54 -15.02 28.22
CA SER A 9 -5.24 -14.81 28.91
C SER A 9 -4.08 -14.48 27.95
N ARG A 10 -4.31 -14.51 26.63
CA ARG A 10 -3.34 -14.19 25.58
C ARG A 10 -3.79 -13.04 24.69
N LEU A 11 -4.89 -12.35 25.01
CA LEU A 11 -5.35 -11.21 24.22
C LEU A 11 -4.36 -10.06 24.39
N SER A 12 -3.78 -9.62 23.27
CA SER A 12 -2.87 -8.48 23.20
C SER A 12 -3.31 -7.51 22.10
N ARG A 13 -2.72 -6.33 22.05
CA ARG A 13 -2.98 -5.35 20.96
C ARG A 13 -2.62 -5.96 19.59
N GLU A 14 -1.52 -6.71 19.50
CA GLU A 14 -1.05 -7.36 18.27
C GLU A 14 -2.07 -8.41 17.78
N VAL A 15 -2.60 -9.24 18.67
CA VAL A 15 -3.61 -10.27 18.34
C VAL A 15 -4.90 -9.62 17.81
N ILE A 16 -5.29 -8.48 18.39
CA ILE A 16 -6.48 -7.73 17.94
C ILE A 16 -6.23 -7.09 16.58
N VAL A 17 -5.04 -6.50 16.36
CA VAL A 17 -4.63 -5.93 15.07
C VAL A 17 -4.59 -7.01 13.99
N ASP A 18 -4.04 -8.19 14.26
CA ASP A 18 -4.04 -9.31 13.31
C ASP A 18 -5.45 -9.74 12.92
N ALA A 19 -6.36 -9.83 13.89
CA ALA A 19 -7.75 -10.17 13.63
C ALA A 19 -8.46 -9.06 12.82
N TYR A 20 -8.16 -7.80 13.11
CA TYR A 20 -8.69 -6.67 12.37
C TYR A 20 -8.26 -6.70 10.90
N LEU A 21 -6.96 -6.88 10.63
CA LEU A 21 -6.44 -6.96 9.27
C LEU A 21 -7.10 -8.09 8.48
N ARG A 22 -7.24 -9.28 9.06
CA ARG A 22 -7.94 -10.39 8.40
C ARG A 22 -9.40 -10.06 8.07
N LEU A 23 -10.12 -9.43 9.00
CA LEU A 23 -11.51 -9.07 8.80
C LEU A 23 -11.68 -7.99 7.73
N VAL A 24 -10.86 -6.96 7.74
CA VAL A 24 -10.93 -5.87 6.76
C VAL A 24 -10.65 -6.38 5.33
N GLU A 25 -9.73 -7.32 5.18
CA GLU A 25 -9.46 -7.91 3.85
C GLU A 25 -10.55 -8.89 3.39
N ALA A 26 -11.25 -9.55 4.32
CA ALA A 26 -12.36 -10.44 4.01
C ALA A 26 -13.69 -9.69 3.81
N GLU A 27 -13.93 -8.66 4.60
CA GLU A 27 -15.15 -7.86 4.66
C GLU A 27 -14.79 -6.40 4.29
N ASP A 28 -15.75 -5.50 4.14
CA ASP A 28 -15.42 -4.08 4.03
C ASP A 28 -15.08 -3.49 5.40
N ASN A 29 -14.15 -2.51 5.44
CA ASN A 29 -13.77 -1.85 6.68
C ASN A 29 -14.98 -1.36 7.49
N ASP A 30 -16.03 -0.85 6.82
CA ASP A 30 -17.21 -0.32 7.50
C ASP A 30 -18.00 -1.39 8.26
N SER A 31 -17.92 -2.66 7.88
CA SER A 31 -18.56 -3.79 8.56
C SER A 31 -17.80 -4.25 9.81
N VAL A 32 -16.49 -3.92 9.94
CA VAL A 32 -15.69 -4.30 11.09
C VAL A 32 -15.94 -3.36 12.28
N SER A 33 -16.35 -3.94 13.40
CA SER A 33 -16.54 -3.24 14.68
C SER A 33 -15.77 -3.94 15.80
N LEU A 34 -15.54 -3.25 16.94
CA LEU A 34 -14.90 -3.89 18.11
C LEU A 34 -15.71 -5.09 18.61
N ARG A 35 -17.03 -5.07 18.46
CA ARG A 35 -17.90 -6.20 18.79
C ARG A 35 -17.67 -7.38 17.82
N ARG A 36 -17.52 -7.09 16.52
CA ARG A 36 -17.21 -8.10 15.49
C ARG A 36 -15.85 -8.73 15.77
N LEU A 37 -14.83 -7.92 16.16
CA LEU A 37 -13.51 -8.39 16.58
C LEU A 37 -13.57 -9.31 17.80
N GLY A 38 -14.37 -8.96 18.82
CA GLY A 38 -14.59 -9.83 19.99
C GLY A 38 -15.15 -11.19 19.58
N GLY A 39 -16.14 -11.20 18.68
CA GLY A 39 -16.72 -12.43 18.13
C GLY A 39 -15.71 -13.27 17.37
N GLU A 40 -14.86 -12.65 16.53
CA GLU A 40 -13.79 -13.33 15.78
C GLU A 40 -12.76 -13.98 16.70
N LEU A 41 -12.40 -13.29 17.77
CA LEU A 41 -11.41 -13.74 18.75
C LEU A 41 -11.99 -14.68 19.82
N GLY A 42 -13.31 -14.92 19.81
CA GLY A 42 -13.99 -15.74 20.80
C GLY A 42 -13.93 -15.17 22.23
N VAL A 43 -13.85 -13.84 22.35
CA VAL A 43 -13.80 -13.12 23.64
C VAL A 43 -14.99 -12.17 23.79
N ASP A 44 -15.29 -11.81 25.03
CA ASP A 44 -16.27 -10.75 25.29
C ASP A 44 -15.79 -9.43 24.69
N PRO A 45 -16.64 -8.66 23.99
CA PRO A 45 -16.26 -7.36 23.43
C PRO A 45 -15.61 -6.42 24.41
N THR A 46 -15.96 -6.48 25.70
CA THR A 46 -15.33 -5.65 26.73
C THR A 46 -13.83 -5.92 26.89
N ALA A 47 -13.38 -7.11 26.53
CA ALA A 47 -11.96 -7.44 26.54
C ALA A 47 -11.21 -6.67 25.45
N VAL A 48 -11.82 -6.49 24.27
CA VAL A 48 -11.25 -5.70 23.17
C VAL A 48 -11.21 -4.21 23.57
N TYR A 49 -12.28 -3.70 24.20
CA TYR A 49 -12.34 -2.30 24.68
C TYR A 49 -11.29 -1.95 25.73
N ARG A 50 -10.69 -2.92 26.40
CA ARG A 50 -9.56 -2.68 27.32
C ARG A 50 -8.26 -2.33 26.59
N HIS A 51 -8.14 -2.71 25.32
CA HIS A 51 -6.95 -2.50 24.49
C HIS A 51 -7.13 -1.31 23.53
N PHE A 52 -8.34 -1.08 23.04
CA PHE A 52 -8.67 -0.05 22.05
C PHE A 52 -9.98 0.64 22.42
N ARG A 53 -10.00 1.96 22.38
CA ARG A 53 -11.20 2.76 22.70
C ARG A 53 -12.29 2.66 21.65
N ASP A 54 -11.85 2.65 20.39
CA ASP A 54 -12.72 2.68 19.22
C ASP A 54 -12.06 1.96 18.05
N LYS A 55 -12.78 1.88 16.94
CA LYS A 55 -12.33 1.27 15.69
C LYS A 55 -11.16 2.03 15.07
N ASP A 56 -11.17 3.35 15.17
CA ASP A 56 -10.15 4.20 14.54
C ASP A 56 -8.79 4.00 15.22
N GLU A 57 -8.77 3.72 16.53
CA GLU A 57 -7.54 3.37 17.22
C GLU A 57 -7.00 2.00 16.76
N VAL A 58 -7.86 1.02 16.48
CA VAL A 58 -7.44 -0.27 15.91
C VAL A 58 -6.91 -0.08 14.49
N LEU A 59 -7.63 0.67 13.66
CA LEU A 59 -7.21 1.00 12.30
C LEU A 59 -5.85 1.69 12.29
N THR A 60 -5.67 2.68 13.17
CA THR A 60 -4.39 3.39 13.33
C THR A 60 -3.26 2.42 13.67
N ALA A 61 -3.45 1.55 14.66
CA ALA A 61 -2.44 0.57 15.06
C ALA A 61 -2.14 -0.46 13.96
N ALA A 62 -3.17 -0.89 13.23
CA ALA A 62 -3.02 -1.80 12.10
C ALA A 62 -2.18 -1.18 10.98
N ALA A 63 -2.45 0.05 10.68
CA ALA A 63 -1.75 0.80 9.67
C ALA A 63 -0.30 1.09 10.02
N ASP A 64 -0.06 1.56 11.24
CA ASP A 64 1.31 1.83 11.68
C ASP A 64 2.18 0.57 11.62
N ARG A 65 1.60 -0.58 11.99
CA ARG A 65 2.26 -1.87 11.83
C ARG A 65 2.55 -2.22 10.37
N LEU A 66 1.59 -2.03 9.46
CA LEU A 66 1.80 -2.31 8.03
C LEU A 66 2.87 -1.39 7.45
N LEU A 67 2.91 -0.12 7.88
CA LEU A 67 3.93 0.83 7.44
C LEU A 67 5.32 0.54 8.03
N ALA A 68 5.39 -0.10 9.20
CA ALA A 68 6.65 -0.64 9.74
C ALA A 68 7.25 -1.72 8.81
N GLU A 69 6.40 -2.57 8.21
CA GLU A 69 6.84 -3.60 7.26
C GLU A 69 7.52 -3.03 6.01
N VAL A 70 7.27 -1.75 5.68
CA VAL A 70 7.94 -1.08 4.55
C VAL A 70 9.43 -0.92 4.82
N THR A 71 9.81 -0.49 6.02
CA THR A 71 11.23 -0.29 6.40
C THR A 71 11.89 -1.57 6.88
N ASP A 72 11.20 -2.39 7.66
CA ASP A 72 11.74 -3.62 8.22
C ASP A 72 12.10 -4.67 7.15
N GLY A 73 11.42 -4.63 6.01
CA GLY A 73 11.64 -5.55 4.89
C GLY A 73 12.65 -5.08 3.85
N VAL A 74 13.32 -3.93 4.05
CA VAL A 74 14.22 -3.33 3.06
C VAL A 74 15.61 -3.12 3.65
N GLU A 75 16.58 -3.83 3.10
CA GLU A 75 17.99 -3.55 3.32
C GLU A 75 18.39 -2.37 2.43
N LEU A 76 18.36 -1.15 3.01
CA LEU A 76 18.67 0.07 2.27
C LEU A 76 20.17 0.12 1.95
N SER A 77 20.51 -0.19 0.71
CA SER A 77 21.88 -0.18 0.19
C SER A 77 21.94 0.60 -1.14
N GLY A 78 23.12 1.05 -1.50
CA GLY A 78 23.31 1.85 -2.72
C GLY A 78 23.04 3.34 -2.52
N GLY A 79 22.94 4.08 -3.63
CA GLY A 79 22.68 5.52 -3.62
C GLY A 79 21.19 5.85 -3.37
N TRP A 80 20.89 7.15 -3.27
CA TRP A 80 19.52 7.66 -3.03
C TRP A 80 18.46 7.02 -3.94
N ARG A 81 18.81 6.81 -5.21
CA ARG A 81 17.91 6.28 -6.23
C ARG A 81 17.49 4.84 -5.92
N ASP A 82 18.45 3.98 -5.59
CA ASP A 82 18.19 2.57 -5.29
C ASP A 82 17.37 2.46 -4.00
N GLN A 83 17.75 3.21 -2.96
CA GLN A 83 17.05 3.23 -1.68
C GLN A 83 15.61 3.74 -1.84
N LEU A 84 15.38 4.82 -2.58
CA LEU A 84 14.05 5.38 -2.82
C LEU A 84 13.18 4.40 -3.63
N ARG A 85 13.76 3.78 -4.65
CA ARG A 85 13.12 2.74 -5.45
C ARG A 85 12.69 1.56 -4.58
N ASP A 86 13.56 1.06 -3.72
CA ASP A 86 13.29 -0.09 -2.86
C ASP A 86 12.22 0.21 -1.81
N LEU A 87 12.21 1.41 -1.22
CA LEU A 87 11.15 1.87 -0.32
C LEU A 87 9.78 1.92 -1.01
N LEU A 88 9.70 2.49 -2.22
CA LEU A 88 8.44 2.59 -2.96
C LEU A 88 7.95 1.21 -3.44
N LEU A 89 8.86 0.30 -3.80
CA LEU A 89 8.52 -1.10 -4.09
C LEU A 89 8.06 -1.85 -2.84
N ALA A 90 8.64 -1.59 -1.69
CA ALA A 90 8.20 -2.17 -0.42
C ALA A 90 6.82 -1.65 -0.03
N LEU A 91 6.57 -0.35 -0.15
CA LEU A 91 5.27 0.26 0.04
C LEU A 91 4.22 -0.40 -0.86
N ARG A 92 4.51 -0.53 -2.15
CA ARG A 92 3.62 -1.24 -3.10
C ARG A 92 3.30 -2.66 -2.64
N ARG A 93 4.30 -3.43 -2.18
CA ARG A 93 4.07 -4.81 -1.70
C ARG A 93 3.07 -4.85 -0.54
N VAL A 94 3.23 -3.96 0.44
CA VAL A 94 2.33 -3.86 1.59
C VAL A 94 0.91 -3.51 1.14
N TYR A 95 0.75 -2.56 0.23
CA TYR A 95 -0.56 -2.17 -0.32
C TYR A 95 -1.22 -3.28 -1.14
N LEU A 96 -0.45 -4.08 -1.90
CA LEU A 96 -1.00 -5.21 -2.66
C LEU A 96 -1.53 -6.32 -1.76
N VAL A 97 -0.91 -6.52 -0.58
CA VAL A 97 -1.35 -7.54 0.39
C VAL A 97 -2.53 -7.05 1.22
N HIS A 98 -2.58 -5.76 1.55
CA HIS A 98 -3.58 -5.15 2.43
C HIS A 98 -4.28 -3.92 1.81
N PRO A 99 -4.86 -4.05 0.59
CA PRO A 99 -5.37 -2.90 -0.14
C PRO A 99 -6.54 -2.19 0.55
N ARG A 100 -7.39 -2.94 1.24
CA ARG A 100 -8.56 -2.38 1.93
C ARG A 100 -8.19 -1.66 3.22
N ALA A 101 -7.30 -2.24 4.01
CA ALA A 101 -6.80 -1.61 5.23
C ALA A 101 -6.12 -0.28 4.92
N LEU A 102 -5.26 -0.24 3.89
CA LEU A 102 -4.52 0.96 3.53
C LEU A 102 -5.40 2.02 2.85
N LEU A 103 -6.40 1.63 2.05
CA LEU A 103 -7.40 2.59 1.54
C LEU A 103 -8.19 3.27 2.66
N ALA A 104 -8.57 2.54 3.71
CA ALA A 104 -9.26 3.11 4.85
C ALA A 104 -8.42 4.20 5.55
N LEU A 105 -7.08 4.08 5.52
CA LEU A 105 -6.16 5.07 6.08
C LEU A 105 -6.06 6.35 5.27
N GLN A 106 -6.13 6.28 3.96
CA GLN A 106 -6.09 7.47 3.09
C GLN A 106 -7.28 8.40 3.34
N LEU A 107 -8.39 7.87 3.87
CA LEU A 107 -9.59 8.64 4.18
C LEU A 107 -9.57 9.29 5.57
N SER A 108 -8.67 8.88 6.44
CA SER A 108 -8.52 9.42 7.80
C SER A 108 -7.05 9.39 8.17
N PRO A 109 -6.28 10.48 7.95
CA PRO A 109 -4.86 10.50 8.26
C PRO A 109 -4.62 10.31 9.76
N PRO A 110 -4.25 9.11 10.21
CA PRO A 110 -3.94 8.85 11.60
C PRO A 110 -2.53 9.35 11.90
N ARG A 111 -2.24 9.58 13.18
CA ARG A 111 -0.86 9.84 13.62
C ARG A 111 -0.10 8.51 13.61
N LEU A 112 0.66 8.28 12.55
CA LEU A 112 1.41 7.05 12.33
C LEU A 112 2.91 7.35 12.45
N GLU A 113 3.54 6.86 13.49
CA GLU A 113 4.97 7.07 13.73
C GLU A 113 5.81 6.46 12.60
N ASN A 114 5.51 5.21 12.22
CA ASN A 114 6.18 4.52 11.10
C ASN A 114 5.85 5.15 9.75
N GLY A 115 4.62 5.64 9.57
CA GLY A 115 4.24 6.39 8.38
C GLY A 115 5.07 7.66 8.23
N PHE A 116 5.23 8.44 9.29
CA PHE A 116 6.07 9.64 9.27
C PHE A 116 7.55 9.30 9.03
N GLY A 117 8.06 8.19 9.58
CA GLY A 117 9.42 7.71 9.33
C GLY A 117 9.67 7.38 7.86
N ASN A 118 8.72 6.75 7.19
CA ASN A 118 8.80 6.44 5.75
C ASN A 118 8.82 7.72 4.90
N VAL A 119 7.93 8.67 5.19
CA VAL A 119 7.89 9.99 4.49
C VAL A 119 9.20 10.74 4.70
N GLU A 120 9.66 10.86 5.95
CA GLU A 120 10.92 11.54 6.29
C GLU A 120 12.10 10.93 5.53
N ARG A 121 12.17 9.59 5.44
CA ARG A 121 13.21 8.91 4.71
C ARG A 121 13.17 9.21 3.21
N CYS A 122 12.00 9.18 2.60
CA CYS A 122 11.85 9.52 1.18
C CYS A 122 12.27 10.98 0.89
N ILE A 123 11.86 11.92 1.74
CA ILE A 123 12.24 13.33 1.65
C ILE A 123 13.77 13.51 1.80
N ALA A 124 14.38 12.82 2.76
CA ALA A 124 15.83 12.86 2.96
C ALA A 124 16.59 12.36 1.72
N LEU A 125 16.11 11.29 1.08
CA LEU A 125 16.71 10.75 -0.14
C LEU A 125 16.57 11.69 -1.35
N LEU A 126 15.45 12.41 -1.47
CA LEU A 126 15.28 13.42 -2.51
C LEU A 126 16.21 14.62 -2.31
N ARG A 127 16.45 15.03 -1.05
CA ARG A 127 17.46 16.05 -0.72
C ARG A 127 18.88 15.56 -1.01
N GLU A 128 19.19 14.30 -0.67
CA GLU A 128 20.49 13.65 -1.00
C GLU A 128 20.71 13.62 -2.51
N ALA A 129 19.64 13.40 -3.29
CA ALA A 129 19.66 13.47 -4.75
C ALA A 129 20.05 14.84 -5.28
N GLY A 130 19.87 15.91 -4.50
CA GLY A 130 20.06 17.29 -4.92
C GLY A 130 18.82 17.97 -5.50
N VAL A 131 17.63 17.44 -5.23
CA VAL A 131 16.36 18.10 -5.62
C VAL A 131 16.26 19.46 -4.92
N ALA A 132 15.88 20.51 -5.66
CA ALA A 132 15.69 21.84 -5.10
C ALA A 132 14.65 21.83 -3.98
N GLU A 133 14.88 22.60 -2.90
CA GLU A 133 14.08 22.50 -1.67
C GLU A 133 12.59 22.77 -1.89
N ASP A 134 12.24 23.65 -2.81
CA ASP A 134 10.87 23.95 -3.20
C ASP A 134 10.24 22.87 -4.10
N GLU A 135 11.04 22.01 -4.74
CA GLU A 135 10.59 20.88 -5.56
C GLU A 135 10.49 19.57 -4.75
N VAL A 136 11.18 19.45 -3.61
CA VAL A 136 11.17 18.22 -2.79
C VAL A 136 9.76 17.72 -2.43
N PRO A 137 8.85 18.56 -1.90
CA PRO A 137 7.50 18.08 -1.58
C PRO A 137 6.73 17.64 -2.83
N ILE A 138 6.90 18.35 -3.95
CA ILE A 138 6.22 18.03 -5.21
C ILE A 138 6.71 16.70 -5.78
N ALA A 139 8.02 16.44 -5.73
CA ALA A 139 8.62 15.19 -6.18
C ALA A 139 8.15 14.02 -5.30
N TYR A 140 8.11 14.20 -3.98
CA TYR A 140 7.58 13.20 -3.05
C TYR A 140 6.11 12.88 -3.34
N GLU A 141 5.24 13.90 -3.40
CA GLU A 141 3.81 13.74 -3.68
C GLU A 141 3.56 13.03 -5.02
N ALA A 142 4.35 13.33 -6.05
CA ALA A 142 4.23 12.68 -7.35
C ALA A 142 4.58 11.19 -7.27
N LEU A 143 5.67 10.83 -6.59
CA LEU A 143 6.09 9.43 -6.39
C LEU A 143 5.10 8.65 -5.52
N GLU A 144 4.61 9.26 -4.45
CA GLU A 144 3.61 8.66 -3.55
C GLU A 144 2.29 8.42 -4.31
N THR A 145 1.77 9.44 -4.98
CA THR A 145 0.53 9.37 -5.77
C THR A 145 0.62 8.30 -6.85
N TYR A 146 1.75 8.22 -7.57
CA TYR A 146 1.98 7.16 -8.55
C TYR A 146 1.95 5.79 -7.89
N THR A 147 2.71 5.61 -6.80
CA THR A 147 2.86 4.32 -6.13
C THR A 147 1.53 3.83 -5.56
N ILE A 148 0.81 4.69 -4.83
CA ILE A 148 -0.47 4.36 -4.23
C ILE A 148 -1.54 4.16 -5.31
N GLY A 149 -1.66 5.10 -6.24
CA GLY A 149 -2.69 5.07 -7.28
C GLY A 149 -2.58 3.85 -8.19
N ALA A 150 -1.38 3.55 -8.68
CA ALA A 150 -1.13 2.36 -9.48
C ALA A 150 -1.42 1.08 -8.70
N THR A 151 -0.98 1.03 -7.43
CA THR A 151 -1.17 -0.16 -6.59
C THR A 151 -2.64 -0.42 -6.27
N VAL A 152 -3.41 0.62 -5.96
CA VAL A 152 -4.86 0.50 -5.73
C VAL A 152 -5.59 0.02 -6.99
N PHE A 153 -5.16 0.50 -8.16
CA PHE A 153 -5.70 0.03 -9.44
C PHE A 153 -5.37 -1.46 -9.66
N ASP A 154 -4.11 -1.83 -9.47
CA ASP A 154 -3.60 -3.17 -9.69
C ASP A 154 -4.18 -4.21 -8.71
N ALA A 155 -4.40 -3.82 -7.45
CA ALA A 155 -5.00 -4.68 -6.42
C ALA A 155 -6.43 -5.15 -6.77
N ARG A 156 -7.12 -4.42 -7.66
CA ARG A 156 -8.46 -4.76 -8.16
C ARG A 156 -8.44 -5.52 -9.49
N ALA A 157 -7.28 -5.57 -10.15
CA ALA A 157 -7.13 -6.22 -11.43
C ALA A 157 -7.02 -7.75 -11.25
N THR A 158 -7.96 -8.50 -11.82
CA THR A 158 -7.86 -9.95 -11.89
C THR A 158 -7.23 -10.38 -13.21
N GLN A 159 -6.59 -11.54 -13.24
CA GLN A 159 -6.03 -12.10 -14.48
C GLN A 159 -7.11 -12.29 -15.54
N GLU A 160 -8.34 -12.62 -15.12
CA GLU A 160 -9.48 -12.76 -16.01
C GLU A 160 -9.89 -11.41 -16.63
N SER A 161 -10.00 -10.35 -15.82
CA SER A 161 -10.33 -9.01 -16.32
C SER A 161 -9.27 -8.47 -17.28
N LEU A 162 -8.00 -8.66 -16.96
CA LEU A 162 -6.87 -8.24 -17.82
C LEU A 162 -6.84 -9.05 -19.13
N ALA A 163 -7.13 -10.35 -19.10
CA ALA A 163 -7.26 -11.19 -20.28
C ALA A 163 -8.45 -10.74 -21.14
N GLY A 164 -9.58 -10.40 -20.51
CA GLY A 164 -10.77 -9.87 -21.19
C GLY A 164 -10.48 -8.59 -21.98
N TRP A 165 -9.73 -7.64 -21.38
CA TRP A 165 -9.30 -6.43 -22.07
C TRP A 165 -8.43 -6.73 -23.29
N ARG A 166 -7.45 -7.63 -23.16
CA ARG A 166 -6.59 -8.06 -24.30
C ARG A 166 -7.41 -8.68 -25.42
N GLN A 167 -8.40 -9.54 -25.07
CA GLN A 167 -9.27 -10.15 -26.05
C GLN A 167 -10.14 -9.11 -26.77
N LEU A 168 -10.73 -8.18 -26.04
CA LEU A 168 -11.52 -7.08 -26.61
C LEU A 168 -10.70 -6.28 -27.62
N TYR A 169 -9.48 -5.91 -27.28
CA TYR A 169 -8.61 -5.12 -28.17
C TYR A 169 -8.21 -5.87 -29.44
N ARG A 170 -8.02 -7.20 -29.37
CA ARG A 170 -7.73 -8.03 -30.56
C ARG A 170 -8.92 -8.13 -31.53
N MET A 171 -10.14 -7.92 -31.04
CA MET A 171 -11.36 -7.98 -31.86
C MET A 171 -11.67 -6.66 -32.55
N LEU A 172 -10.96 -5.59 -32.24
CA LEU A 172 -11.19 -4.28 -32.86
C LEU A 172 -10.77 -4.27 -34.33
N PRO A 173 -11.46 -3.50 -35.19
CA PRO A 173 -11.10 -3.37 -36.60
C PRO A 173 -9.72 -2.68 -36.75
N ALA A 174 -8.78 -3.36 -37.32
CA ALA A 174 -7.39 -2.91 -37.43
C ALA A 174 -7.21 -1.66 -38.33
N ASP A 175 -8.12 -1.45 -39.28
CA ASP A 175 -8.16 -0.25 -40.12
C ASP A 175 -8.49 1.01 -39.33
N ARG A 176 -9.30 0.87 -38.27
CA ARG A 176 -9.69 1.99 -37.36
C ARG A 176 -8.77 2.13 -36.15
N PHE A 177 -8.21 1.03 -35.65
CA PHE A 177 -7.41 0.95 -34.41
C PHE A 177 -6.08 0.21 -34.61
N PRO A 178 -5.24 0.62 -35.57
CA PRO A 178 -4.04 -0.15 -35.94
C PRO A 178 -3.04 -0.29 -34.80
N ASN A 179 -2.81 0.75 -34.04
CA ASN A 179 -1.85 0.72 -32.92
C ASN A 179 -2.32 -0.14 -31.75
N LEU A 180 -3.60 -0.07 -31.44
CA LEU A 180 -4.18 -0.84 -30.33
C LEU A 180 -4.23 -2.33 -30.64
N THR A 181 -4.65 -2.71 -31.85
CA THR A 181 -4.68 -4.11 -32.28
C THR A 181 -3.28 -4.71 -32.39
N ALA A 182 -2.30 -3.94 -32.84
CA ALA A 182 -0.90 -4.38 -32.91
C ALA A 182 -0.28 -4.67 -31.53
N THR A 183 -0.71 -3.94 -30.49
CA THR A 183 -0.19 -4.08 -29.11
C THR A 183 -1.07 -4.92 -28.20
N ALA A 184 -2.27 -5.29 -28.63
CA ALA A 184 -3.29 -5.96 -27.82
C ALA A 184 -2.79 -7.22 -27.09
N ALA A 185 -1.85 -7.97 -27.70
CA ALA A 185 -1.31 -9.19 -27.10
C ALA A 185 -0.46 -8.96 -25.85
N SER A 186 0.18 -7.79 -25.75
CA SER A 186 1.14 -7.44 -24.68
C SER A 186 0.59 -6.44 -23.67
N LEU A 187 -0.55 -5.78 -23.95
CA LEU A 187 -1.19 -4.89 -22.98
C LEU A 187 -1.63 -5.66 -21.74
N TYR A 188 -1.38 -5.10 -20.58
CA TYR A 188 -1.76 -5.68 -19.27
C TYR A 188 -1.25 -7.11 -19.04
N LEU A 189 -0.17 -7.51 -19.72
CA LEU A 189 0.41 -8.83 -19.56
C LEU A 189 1.14 -8.98 -18.22
N ASP A 190 1.84 -7.93 -17.84
CA ASP A 190 2.65 -7.86 -16.61
C ASP A 190 2.51 -6.46 -16.01
N ILE A 191 1.58 -6.33 -15.05
CA ILE A 191 1.29 -5.05 -14.38
C ILE A 191 2.43 -4.64 -13.42
N ASP A 192 3.14 -5.60 -12.82
CA ASP A 192 4.28 -5.30 -11.97
C ASP A 192 5.46 -4.72 -12.77
N LYS A 193 5.72 -5.29 -13.94
CA LYS A 193 6.72 -4.74 -14.88
C LYS A 193 6.33 -3.34 -15.34
N ALA A 194 5.05 -3.09 -15.63
CA ALA A 194 4.57 -1.78 -16.03
C ALA A 194 4.75 -0.75 -14.90
N PHE A 195 4.45 -1.14 -13.66
CA PHE A 195 4.68 -0.29 -12.49
C PHE A 195 6.17 0.06 -12.33
N ARG A 196 7.06 -0.94 -12.35
CA ARG A 196 8.51 -0.72 -12.23
C ARG A 196 9.03 0.19 -13.31
N TYR A 197 8.59 0.00 -14.55
CA TYR A 197 8.96 0.86 -15.67
C TYR A 197 8.56 2.32 -15.45
N GLY A 198 7.32 2.58 -14.99
CA GLY A 198 6.87 3.94 -14.70
C GLY A 198 7.63 4.58 -13.52
N LEU A 199 7.90 3.81 -12.47
CA LEU A 199 8.72 4.28 -11.35
C LEU A 199 10.14 4.63 -11.80
N ASP A 200 10.77 3.78 -12.60
CA ASP A 200 12.12 4.03 -13.12
C ASP A 200 12.15 5.29 -13.99
N LEU A 201 11.13 5.53 -14.85
CA LEU A 201 11.01 6.76 -15.63
C LEU A 201 10.91 8.02 -14.75
N MET A 202 10.18 7.96 -13.63
CA MET A 202 10.08 9.09 -12.70
C MET A 202 11.43 9.37 -12.01
N LEU A 203 12.12 8.32 -11.59
CA LEU A 203 13.45 8.45 -10.96
C LEU A 203 14.50 8.97 -11.97
N ASP A 204 14.46 8.51 -13.23
CA ASP A 204 15.31 9.03 -14.31
C ASP A 204 15.05 10.52 -14.57
N ALA A 205 13.79 10.94 -14.55
CA ALA A 205 13.42 12.33 -14.72
C ALA A 205 13.95 13.21 -13.57
N ILE A 206 13.87 12.75 -12.32
CA ILE A 206 14.44 13.44 -11.15
C ILE A 206 15.96 13.57 -11.33
N GLU A 207 16.65 12.47 -11.63
CA GLU A 207 18.10 12.47 -11.82
C GLU A 207 18.54 13.43 -12.94
N THR A 208 17.80 13.45 -14.05
CA THR A 208 18.08 14.36 -15.17
C THR A 208 17.90 15.82 -14.80
N ARG A 209 16.84 16.16 -14.06
CA ARG A 209 16.58 17.53 -13.57
C ARG A 209 17.70 18.02 -12.65
N VAL A 210 18.11 17.19 -11.71
CA VAL A 210 19.18 17.52 -10.76
C VAL A 210 20.53 17.73 -11.46
N ARG A 211 20.86 16.92 -12.47
CA ARG A 211 22.12 17.06 -13.24
C ARG A 211 22.12 18.28 -14.17
N GLY A 212 20.97 18.79 -14.54
CA GLY A 212 20.82 19.92 -15.45
C GLY A 212 20.63 21.28 -14.76
N ALA A 213 20.49 21.28 -13.44
CA ALA A 213 20.39 22.47 -12.60
C ALA A 213 21.76 22.89 -12.06
#